data_880ca27579ca5120a8e39a9c4312bbcc
#
_entry.id   880ca27579ca5120a8e39a9c4312bbcc
#
_cell.length_a   1.000
_cell.length_b   1.000
_cell.length_c   1.000
_cell.angle_alpha   90.00
_cell.angle_beta   90.00
_cell.angle_gamma   90.00
#
_symmetry.space_group_name_H-M   'P 1'
#
loop_
_entity.id
_entity.type
_entity.pdbx_description
1 polymer ?
#
loop_
_entity_poly.entity_id
_entity_poly.type
_entity_poly.pdbx_seq_one_letter_code
_entity_poly.pdbx_strand_id
1 'polypeptide(L)'
;MLKTRLILVLLLLFLAAEGQNCSVSANADTLTACIGDTIFLSANGSNTYEWSHDATLSCDTCASPYVILSDTSSYVLVKGISQVSQMATNGNFSNGNSGFLTNYTYNATSIWNEGTYAVGPNPNAVHPNFGSWGDHTTGTGNYMLVNGSTGGNKILWRQNVSFPPGVQVTVKWWMLTFVTPAGSLQLKLAGTNIGNAASTPNSSGVWSQTSRTFTVPASGSAILNLVTTSAVLSGNDFGIDDISFQYTCESYDTVWVAPKSDAQILLDTSSLFACDSLCFTMNNTMDSSGLLNYQWVLSNGIVDTAKTFSHCLSDSGDYSGYLLTSSNEG
;
A
#
# COMPACT_ATOMS: atom_id res chain seq x y z
N MET A 1 -15.61 -24.22 -33.21
CA MET A 1 -15.72 -24.64 -31.80
C MET A 1 -14.87 -23.69 -30.99
N LEU A 2 -15.49 -22.65 -30.47
CA LEU A 2 -14.84 -21.61 -29.68
C LEU A 2 -14.63 -22.15 -28.27
N LYS A 3 -13.39 -22.36 -27.85
CA LYS A 3 -13.04 -22.70 -26.47
C LYS A 3 -12.95 -21.41 -25.67
N THR A 4 -14.05 -21.05 -25.04
CA THR A 4 -14.10 -19.99 -24.03
C THR A 4 -13.28 -20.46 -22.81
N ARG A 5 -12.08 -19.93 -22.61
CA ARG A 5 -11.35 -20.08 -21.35
C ARG A 5 -11.92 -19.05 -20.36
N LEU A 6 -12.71 -19.54 -19.42
CA LEU A 6 -13.14 -18.78 -18.27
C LEU A 6 -11.93 -18.61 -17.36
N ILE A 7 -11.29 -17.42 -17.38
CA ILE A 7 -10.30 -17.05 -16.40
C ILE A 7 -11.07 -16.55 -15.18
N LEU A 8 -11.08 -17.37 -14.13
CA LEU A 8 -11.64 -17.02 -12.84
C LEU A 8 -10.68 -16.00 -12.18
N VAL A 9 -10.96 -14.72 -12.37
CA VAL A 9 -10.30 -13.66 -11.58
C VAL A 9 -10.90 -13.73 -10.19
N LEU A 10 -10.15 -14.30 -9.25
CA LEU A 10 -10.50 -14.31 -7.84
C LEU A 10 -10.29 -12.88 -7.29
N LEU A 11 -11.33 -12.07 -7.37
CA LEU A 11 -11.36 -10.74 -6.75
C LEU A 11 -11.45 -10.93 -5.24
N LEU A 12 -10.30 -10.98 -4.57
CA LEU A 12 -10.20 -10.87 -3.12
C LEU A 12 -10.55 -9.44 -2.72
N LEU A 13 -11.80 -9.22 -2.38
CA LEU A 13 -12.26 -8.02 -1.69
C LEU A 13 -11.59 -7.99 -0.31
N PHE A 14 -10.45 -7.33 -0.21
CA PHE A 14 -9.91 -6.92 1.08
C PHE A 14 -10.73 -5.74 1.57
N LEU A 15 -11.58 -5.97 2.55
CA LEU A 15 -12.11 -4.89 3.39
C LEU A 15 -10.91 -4.29 4.13
N ALA A 16 -10.47 -3.12 3.69
CA ALA A 16 -9.46 -2.34 4.36
C ALA A 16 -10.00 -1.93 5.73
N ALA A 17 -9.57 -2.61 6.79
CA ALA A 17 -9.53 -1.99 8.10
C ALA A 17 -8.53 -0.84 8.00
N GLU A 18 -8.94 0.38 8.35
CA GLU A 18 -8.10 1.58 8.34
C GLU A 18 -6.90 1.41 9.28
N GLY A 19 -5.85 0.85 8.76
CA GLY A 19 -4.54 0.66 9.38
C GLY A 19 -3.49 0.94 8.33
N GLN A 20 -3.10 2.20 8.23
CA GLN A 20 -1.95 2.79 7.53
C GLN A 20 -1.46 2.08 6.25
N ASN A 21 -1.79 2.68 5.17
CA ASN A 21 -1.19 2.85 3.83
C ASN A 21 -0.12 1.84 3.39
N CYS A 22 -0.50 0.56 3.30
CA CYS A 22 0.09 -0.33 2.34
C CYS A 22 -0.78 -0.25 1.08
N SER A 23 -0.54 0.72 0.26
CA SER A 23 -1.24 0.87 -1.00
C SER A 23 -0.23 1.19 -2.10
N VAL A 24 -0.39 0.53 -3.22
CA VAL A 24 0.19 0.96 -4.48
C VAL A 24 -0.95 1.36 -5.40
N SER A 25 -0.74 2.40 -6.18
CA SER A 25 -1.70 2.83 -7.20
C SER A 25 -0.94 3.10 -8.49
N ALA A 26 -1.37 2.46 -9.55
CA ALA A 26 -0.91 2.74 -10.91
C ALA A 26 -1.61 3.99 -11.46
N ASN A 27 -1.05 4.56 -12.52
CA ASN A 27 -1.55 5.82 -13.12
C ASN A 27 -2.90 5.67 -13.84
N ALA A 28 -3.30 4.47 -14.23
CA ALA A 28 -4.55 4.19 -14.90
C ALA A 28 -4.90 2.70 -14.84
N ASP A 29 -6.19 2.38 -14.93
CA ASP A 29 -6.67 0.99 -15.01
C ASP A 29 -6.48 0.41 -16.43
N THR A 30 -6.52 1.26 -17.45
CA THR A 30 -6.39 0.89 -18.86
C THR A 30 -5.64 1.95 -19.64
N LEU A 31 -4.68 1.50 -20.43
CA LEU A 31 -3.90 2.32 -21.35
C LEU A 31 -3.93 1.68 -22.75
N THR A 32 -4.18 2.49 -23.76
CA THR A 32 -4.22 2.03 -25.15
C THR A 32 -3.36 2.91 -26.06
N ALA A 33 -2.66 2.30 -27.02
CA ALA A 33 -1.86 2.99 -28.00
C ALA A 33 -1.80 2.18 -29.31
N CYS A 34 -1.11 2.65 -30.34
CA CYS A 34 -0.86 1.87 -31.54
C CYS A 34 0.23 0.82 -31.28
N ILE A 35 0.22 -0.26 -32.07
CA ILE A 35 1.28 -1.29 -32.02
C ILE A 35 2.64 -0.65 -32.31
N GLY A 36 3.62 -0.92 -31.46
CA GLY A 36 4.97 -0.35 -31.55
C GLY A 36 5.16 0.95 -30.77
N ASP A 37 4.08 1.56 -30.29
CA ASP A 37 4.16 2.76 -29.46
C ASP A 37 4.66 2.45 -28.04
N THR A 38 5.23 3.48 -27.44
CA THR A 38 5.68 3.45 -26.04
C THR A 38 4.58 3.93 -25.13
N ILE A 39 4.18 3.07 -24.17
CA ILE A 39 3.23 3.40 -23.11
C ILE A 39 4.01 3.64 -21.83
N PHE A 40 3.85 4.82 -21.22
CA PHE A 40 4.44 5.17 -19.94
C PHE A 40 3.52 4.73 -18.80
N LEU A 41 4.08 3.93 -17.89
CA LEU A 41 3.44 3.50 -16.66
C LEU A 41 3.99 4.34 -15.50
N SER A 42 3.23 4.47 -14.45
CA SER A 42 3.73 5.00 -13.19
C SER A 42 2.96 4.43 -12.01
N ALA A 43 3.64 4.30 -10.88
CA ALA A 43 3.05 3.87 -9.63
C ALA A 43 3.45 4.81 -8.50
N ASN A 44 2.56 4.92 -7.50
CA ASN A 44 2.78 5.71 -6.29
C ASN A 44 2.25 4.97 -5.05
N GLY A 45 2.48 5.53 -3.86
CA GLY A 45 1.93 4.99 -2.60
C GLY A 45 2.83 4.00 -1.87
N SER A 46 3.97 3.56 -2.46
CA SER A 46 4.90 2.60 -1.85
C SER A 46 6.34 3.11 -1.85
N ASN A 47 7.22 2.48 -1.03
CA ASN A 47 8.63 2.85 -0.97
C ASN A 47 9.43 2.28 -2.15
N THR A 48 9.10 1.06 -2.56
CA THR A 48 9.72 0.38 -3.71
C THR A 48 8.65 -0.34 -4.51
N TYR A 49 8.96 -0.65 -5.77
CA TYR A 49 8.05 -1.25 -6.73
C TYR A 49 8.68 -2.47 -7.38
N GLU A 50 7.85 -3.44 -7.75
CA GLU A 50 8.20 -4.57 -8.60
C GLU A 50 7.11 -4.72 -9.66
N TRP A 51 7.46 -4.51 -10.93
CA TRP A 51 6.54 -4.68 -12.05
C TRP A 51 6.73 -6.06 -12.66
N SER A 52 5.63 -6.74 -12.97
CA SER A 52 5.65 -8.00 -13.70
C SER A 52 5.06 -7.81 -15.08
N HIS A 53 5.87 -8.01 -16.07
CA HIS A 53 5.50 -8.00 -17.48
C HIS A 53 6.51 -8.83 -18.28
N ASP A 54 6.18 -9.08 -19.55
CA ASP A 54 7.07 -9.71 -20.51
C ASP A 54 8.23 -8.79 -20.99
N ALA A 55 8.96 -9.19 -22.00
CA ALA A 55 10.27 -8.70 -22.39
C ALA A 55 10.40 -7.22 -22.81
N THR A 56 9.32 -6.41 -22.81
CA THR A 56 9.35 -5.03 -23.32
C THR A 56 9.39 -3.95 -22.22
N LEU A 57 9.34 -4.36 -20.96
CA LEU A 57 9.37 -3.42 -19.81
C LEU A 57 10.77 -2.81 -19.68
N SER A 58 10.84 -1.49 -19.64
CA SER A 58 12.10 -0.75 -19.55
C SER A 58 12.81 -0.89 -18.21
N CYS A 59 12.05 -1.17 -17.14
CA CYS A 59 12.55 -1.30 -15.78
C CYS A 59 11.49 -1.99 -14.91
N ASP A 60 11.89 -3.02 -14.18
CA ASP A 60 11.01 -3.82 -13.32
C ASP A 60 10.90 -3.29 -11.87
N THR A 61 11.77 -2.36 -11.46
CA THR A 61 11.84 -1.86 -10.07
C THR A 61 11.68 -0.35 -9.93
N CYS A 62 11.56 0.40 -11.01
CA CYS A 62 11.39 1.86 -10.95
C CYS A 62 9.91 2.27 -10.78
N ALA A 63 9.68 3.51 -10.31
CA ALA A 63 8.35 4.05 -10.14
C ALA A 63 7.62 4.35 -11.46
N SER A 64 8.38 4.56 -12.56
CA SER A 64 7.84 5.00 -13.83
C SER A 64 8.52 4.29 -15.01
N PRO A 65 8.21 3.02 -15.24
CA PRO A 65 8.68 2.30 -16.43
C PRO A 65 7.86 2.66 -17.65
N TYR A 66 8.33 2.20 -18.83
CA TYR A 66 7.52 2.15 -20.03
C TYR A 66 7.50 0.72 -20.61
N VAL A 67 6.47 0.44 -21.39
CA VAL A 67 6.35 -0.77 -22.20
C VAL A 67 6.23 -0.38 -23.69
N ILE A 68 6.74 -1.21 -24.60
CA ILE A 68 6.48 -1.07 -26.04
C ILE A 68 5.33 -2.01 -26.37
N LEU A 69 4.24 -1.45 -26.89
CA LEU A 69 3.02 -2.20 -27.13
C LEU A 69 3.21 -3.22 -28.25
N SER A 70 2.94 -4.49 -27.94
CA SER A 70 2.86 -5.58 -28.91
C SER A 70 1.45 -5.68 -29.52
N ASP A 71 1.25 -6.64 -30.39
CA ASP A 71 -0.04 -6.97 -31.02
C ASP A 71 -1.05 -7.60 -30.05
N THR A 72 -0.64 -7.89 -28.84
CA THR A 72 -1.45 -8.54 -27.82
C THR A 72 -1.71 -7.61 -26.63
N SER A 73 -2.93 -7.67 -26.12
CA SER A 73 -3.27 -6.99 -24.86
C SER A 73 -2.79 -7.81 -23.67
N SER A 74 -2.30 -7.12 -22.64
CA SER A 74 -1.80 -7.78 -21.42
C SER A 74 -2.11 -6.96 -20.15
N TYR A 75 -2.12 -7.64 -19.00
CA TYR A 75 -2.09 -6.98 -17.71
C TYR A 75 -0.66 -6.79 -17.27
N VAL A 76 -0.33 -5.58 -16.85
CA VAL A 76 0.91 -5.26 -16.15
C VAL A 76 0.60 -5.13 -14.67
N LEU A 77 1.17 -6.00 -13.87
CA LEU A 77 1.00 -5.99 -12.41
C LEU A 77 2.10 -5.13 -11.79
N VAL A 78 1.74 -4.26 -10.87
CA VAL A 78 2.69 -3.59 -9.98
C VAL A 78 2.48 -4.07 -8.54
N LYS A 79 3.57 -4.49 -7.91
CA LYS A 79 3.66 -4.79 -6.49
C LYS A 79 4.37 -3.63 -5.81
N GLY A 80 3.71 -3.01 -4.85
CA GLY A 80 4.30 -2.00 -3.99
C GLY A 80 4.74 -2.62 -2.68
N ILE A 81 5.96 -2.28 -2.22
CA ILE A 81 6.52 -2.73 -0.94
C ILE A 81 6.76 -1.50 -0.09
N SER A 82 6.13 -1.46 1.09
CA SER A 82 6.24 -0.36 2.04
C SER A 82 6.77 -0.83 3.38
N GLN A 83 7.76 -0.09 3.91
CA GLN A 83 8.16 -0.23 5.31
C GLN A 83 7.35 0.74 6.16
N VAL A 84 6.58 0.21 7.09
CA VAL A 84 5.75 0.98 8.00
C VAL A 84 6.41 1.02 9.37
N SER A 85 6.53 2.23 9.92
CA SER A 85 6.94 2.45 11.30
C SER A 85 5.92 3.38 11.94
N GLN A 86 5.24 2.91 12.96
CA GLN A 86 4.18 3.67 13.63
C GLN A 86 4.27 3.53 15.14
N MET A 87 3.90 4.59 15.85
CA MET A 87 3.73 4.55 17.30
C MET A 87 2.45 3.78 17.66
N ALA A 88 2.45 3.02 18.75
CA ALA A 88 1.23 2.56 19.39
C ALA A 88 0.34 3.77 19.75
N THR A 89 -0.97 3.59 19.86
CA THR A 89 -1.83 4.69 20.28
C THR A 89 -1.35 5.23 21.65
N ASN A 90 -0.96 6.50 21.68
CA ASN A 90 -0.29 7.11 22.85
C ASN A 90 0.92 6.30 23.37
N GLY A 91 1.69 5.70 22.47
CA GLY A 91 2.85 4.87 22.85
C GLY A 91 4.01 5.65 23.46
N ASN A 92 4.04 6.97 23.25
CA ASN A 92 4.97 7.93 23.87
C ASN A 92 4.35 8.65 25.08
N PHE A 93 3.18 8.25 25.53
CA PHE A 93 2.45 8.78 26.69
C PHE A 93 2.22 10.30 26.70
N SER A 94 2.40 11.00 25.58
CA SER A 94 2.22 12.45 25.48
C SER A 94 0.79 12.92 25.84
N ASN A 95 -0.21 12.06 25.61
CA ASN A 95 -1.60 12.29 25.94
C ASN A 95 -1.98 11.80 27.35
N GLY A 96 -1.00 11.64 28.25
CA GLY A 96 -1.21 11.23 29.63
C GLY A 96 -1.72 9.78 29.76
N ASN A 97 -2.53 9.53 30.79
CA ASN A 97 -3.08 8.22 31.10
C ASN A 97 -4.27 7.85 30.20
N SER A 98 -4.00 7.59 28.92
CA SER A 98 -5.05 7.29 27.94
C SER A 98 -4.54 6.34 26.84
N GLY A 99 -5.46 5.73 26.09
CA GLY A 99 -5.15 4.94 24.89
C GLY A 99 -4.69 3.50 25.16
N PHE A 100 -4.59 3.05 26.40
CA PHE A 100 -4.21 1.68 26.76
C PHE A 100 -5.02 1.16 27.96
N LEU A 101 -5.00 -0.15 28.15
CA LEU A 101 -5.57 -0.81 29.33
C LEU A 101 -4.44 -1.41 30.18
N THR A 102 -4.66 -1.49 31.49
CA THR A 102 -3.71 -2.01 32.47
C THR A 102 -4.41 -2.69 33.64
N ASN A 103 -3.69 -3.56 34.37
CA ASN A 103 -4.09 -4.13 35.67
C ASN A 103 -3.36 -3.42 36.84
N TYR A 104 -2.57 -2.40 36.56
CA TYR A 104 -1.97 -1.54 37.58
C TYR A 104 -2.93 -0.44 38.02
N THR A 105 -2.79 0.03 39.23
CA THR A 105 -3.62 1.13 39.75
C THR A 105 -2.99 2.47 39.38
N TYR A 106 -3.74 3.32 38.68
CA TYR A 106 -3.29 4.67 38.35
C TYR A 106 -3.36 5.61 39.54
N ASN A 107 -2.27 6.34 39.78
CA ASN A 107 -2.25 7.46 40.72
C ASN A 107 -1.29 8.55 40.19
N ALA A 108 -1.85 9.71 39.88
CA ALA A 108 -1.10 10.83 39.30
C ALA A 108 -0.14 11.53 40.27
N THR A 109 -0.36 11.39 41.59
CA THR A 109 0.35 12.17 42.61
C THR A 109 1.30 11.33 43.45
N SER A 110 1.04 10.02 43.61
CA SER A 110 1.89 9.13 44.41
C SER A 110 1.76 7.68 43.95
N ILE A 111 2.87 7.08 43.62
CA ILE A 111 2.96 5.65 43.29
C ILE A 111 3.70 4.87 44.41
N TRP A 112 3.53 5.27 45.66
CA TRP A 112 4.18 4.66 46.80
C TRP A 112 3.82 3.18 47.01
N ASN A 113 2.59 2.80 46.67
CA ASN A 113 2.14 1.43 46.81
C ASN A 113 2.56 0.57 45.63
N GLU A 114 3.00 -0.67 45.91
CA GLU A 114 3.33 -1.67 44.90
C GLU A 114 2.16 -1.92 43.94
N GLY A 115 2.47 -2.07 42.65
CA GLY A 115 1.47 -2.29 41.61
C GLY A 115 0.69 -1.04 41.22
N THR A 116 1.25 0.14 41.48
CA THR A 116 0.74 1.44 41.03
C THR A 116 1.59 2.03 39.91
N TYR A 117 1.01 2.95 39.17
CA TYR A 117 1.72 3.69 38.12
C TYR A 117 1.19 5.12 37.99
N ALA A 118 2.01 5.97 37.41
CA ALA A 118 1.66 7.30 36.96
C ALA A 118 2.09 7.50 35.51
N VAL A 119 1.62 8.56 34.85
CA VAL A 119 2.16 9.08 33.61
C VAL A 119 2.60 10.51 33.86
N GLY A 120 3.88 10.79 33.67
CA GLY A 120 4.48 12.09 33.97
C GLY A 120 5.92 12.18 33.54
N PRO A 121 6.54 13.38 33.71
CA PRO A 121 7.88 13.63 33.19
C PRO A 121 9.00 13.23 34.16
N ASN A 122 8.69 12.95 35.44
CA ASN A 122 9.72 12.74 36.46
C ASN A 122 9.24 11.78 37.57
N PRO A 123 9.86 10.61 37.74
CA PRO A 123 9.47 9.63 38.75
C PRO A 123 9.67 10.13 40.20
N ASN A 124 10.66 10.98 40.46
CA ASN A 124 10.90 11.56 41.79
C ASN A 124 9.71 12.42 42.26
N ALA A 125 8.94 13.01 41.34
CA ALA A 125 7.78 13.82 41.69
C ALA A 125 6.62 13.01 42.29
N VAL A 126 6.55 11.69 41.96
CA VAL A 126 5.49 10.78 42.41
C VAL A 126 5.95 9.71 43.39
N HIS A 127 7.29 9.52 43.51
CA HIS A 127 7.91 8.61 44.46
C HIS A 127 9.29 9.15 44.90
N PRO A 128 9.45 9.72 46.07
CA PRO A 128 10.65 10.47 46.46
C PRO A 128 11.92 9.62 46.55
N ASN A 129 11.82 8.30 46.61
CA ASN A 129 12.99 7.39 46.59
C ASN A 129 13.48 7.10 45.16
N PHE A 130 12.76 7.53 44.13
CA PHE A 130 13.23 7.38 42.74
C PHE A 130 14.10 8.57 42.36
N GLY A 131 15.05 8.36 41.47
CA GLY A 131 15.84 9.43 40.88
C GLY A 131 15.01 10.31 39.93
N SER A 132 15.59 11.42 39.50
CA SER A 132 14.98 12.32 38.52
C SER A 132 15.51 11.99 37.15
N TRP A 133 14.70 11.39 36.32
CA TRP A 133 15.00 11.05 34.92
C TRP A 133 13.86 11.48 34.01
N GLY A 134 14.18 11.96 32.83
CA GLY A 134 13.19 12.35 31.82
C GLY A 134 12.78 11.21 30.91
N ASP A 135 11.81 11.48 30.05
CA ASP A 135 11.36 10.57 29.00
C ASP A 135 12.50 10.22 28.03
N HIS A 136 12.32 9.15 27.25
CA HIS A 136 13.33 8.68 26.32
C HIS A 136 13.59 9.66 25.17
N THR A 137 12.53 10.28 24.61
CA THR A 137 12.64 11.05 23.37
C THR A 137 13.11 12.48 23.57
N THR A 138 12.56 13.19 24.55
CA THR A 138 12.79 14.64 24.74
C THR A 138 13.54 14.99 26.01
N GLY A 139 13.56 14.10 26.99
CA GLY A 139 14.10 14.31 28.33
C GLY A 139 13.18 15.14 29.25
N THR A 140 12.04 15.61 28.75
CA THR A 140 11.10 16.48 29.48
C THR A 140 9.63 16.11 29.27
N GLY A 141 9.33 15.16 28.40
CA GLY A 141 8.02 14.65 28.10
C GLY A 141 7.49 13.67 29.15
N ASN A 142 6.29 13.16 28.93
CA ASN A 142 5.66 12.17 29.77
C ASN A 142 6.08 10.76 29.34
N TYR A 143 6.19 9.85 30.31
CA TYR A 143 6.31 8.42 30.10
C TYR A 143 5.59 7.67 31.23
N MET A 144 5.41 6.37 31.12
CA MET A 144 4.77 5.57 32.16
C MET A 144 5.78 5.30 33.29
N LEU A 145 5.45 5.73 34.50
CA LEU A 145 6.22 5.58 35.72
C LEU A 145 5.61 4.43 36.54
N VAL A 146 6.37 3.39 36.84
CA VAL A 146 5.86 2.15 37.40
C VAL A 146 6.56 1.85 38.72
N ASN A 147 5.77 1.72 39.80
CA ASN A 147 6.19 1.02 41.00
C ASN A 147 5.78 -0.46 40.82
N GLY A 148 6.76 -1.34 40.83
CA GLY A 148 6.60 -2.74 40.49
C GLY A 148 5.51 -3.44 41.31
N SER A 149 5.10 -4.63 40.91
CA SER A 149 4.12 -5.41 41.63
C SER A 149 4.77 -6.59 42.34
N THR A 150 4.36 -6.88 43.55
CA THR A 150 4.74 -8.09 44.30
C THR A 150 4.15 -9.38 43.74
N GLY A 151 3.14 -9.27 42.85
CA GLY A 151 2.56 -10.38 42.11
C GLY A 151 2.99 -10.35 40.66
N GLY A 152 3.66 -11.39 40.16
CA GLY A 152 4.00 -11.52 38.74
C GLY A 152 2.78 -11.64 37.83
N ASN A 153 3.01 -11.55 36.50
CA ASN A 153 2.01 -11.72 35.46
C ASN A 153 0.88 -10.67 35.43
N LYS A 154 1.13 -9.45 35.94
CA LYS A 154 0.20 -8.34 35.78
C LYS A 154 0.38 -7.65 34.43
N ILE A 155 -0.72 -7.37 33.76
CA ILE A 155 -0.72 -6.58 32.52
C ILE A 155 -0.39 -5.15 32.89
N LEU A 156 0.74 -4.63 32.37
CA LEU A 156 1.15 -3.25 32.50
C LEU A 156 0.51 -2.37 31.41
N TRP A 157 0.54 -2.88 30.17
CA TRP A 157 0.01 -2.20 29.01
C TRP A 157 -0.67 -3.19 28.08
N ARG A 158 -1.83 -2.82 27.56
CA ARG A 158 -2.61 -3.60 26.57
C ARG A 158 -3.21 -2.70 25.52
N GLN A 159 -3.08 -3.11 24.27
CA GLN A 159 -3.86 -2.56 23.16
C GLN A 159 -4.34 -3.68 22.24
N ASN A 160 -5.46 -3.43 21.53
CA ASN A 160 -5.86 -4.19 20.36
C ASN A 160 -5.49 -3.37 19.14
N VAL A 161 -4.64 -3.90 18.28
CA VAL A 161 -4.10 -3.22 17.11
C VAL A 161 -4.42 -4.06 15.87
N SER A 162 -4.75 -3.39 14.78
CA SER A 162 -4.99 -4.03 13.49
C SER A 162 -3.76 -3.88 12.59
N PHE A 163 -3.39 -4.97 11.94
CA PHE A 163 -2.30 -5.05 10.96
C PHE A 163 -2.76 -5.89 9.75
N PRO A 164 -2.11 -5.79 8.60
CA PRO A 164 -2.34 -6.73 7.50
C PRO A 164 -2.10 -8.18 7.96
N PRO A 165 -3.03 -9.11 7.66
CA PRO A 165 -2.88 -10.52 8.05
C PRO A 165 -1.59 -11.13 7.51
N GLY A 166 -0.94 -11.97 8.31
CA GLY A 166 0.25 -12.73 7.90
C GLY A 166 1.56 -11.95 7.88
N VAL A 167 1.55 -10.62 8.02
CA VAL A 167 2.80 -9.85 8.08
C VAL A 167 3.55 -10.10 9.39
N GLN A 168 4.87 -9.94 9.35
CA GLN A 168 5.69 -9.95 10.55
C GLN A 168 5.79 -8.54 11.12
N VAL A 169 5.32 -8.37 12.36
CA VAL A 169 5.37 -7.10 13.09
C VAL A 169 6.42 -7.18 14.18
N THR A 170 7.34 -6.21 14.19
CA THR A 170 8.29 -6.00 15.28
C THR A 170 7.73 -4.93 16.21
N VAL A 171 7.43 -5.32 17.44
CA VAL A 171 7.07 -4.41 18.54
C VAL A 171 8.35 -3.95 19.20
N LYS A 172 8.50 -2.65 19.37
CA LYS A 172 9.63 -2.01 20.08
C LYS A 172 9.12 -1.19 21.23
N TRP A 173 9.88 -1.15 22.31
CA TRP A 173 9.60 -0.28 23.45
C TRP A 173 10.91 0.05 24.19
N TRP A 174 10.93 1.17 24.90
CA TRP A 174 12.05 1.58 25.71
C TRP A 174 11.76 1.37 27.19
N MET A 175 12.79 0.99 27.95
CA MET A 175 12.71 0.72 29.38
C MET A 175 13.85 1.37 30.12
N LEU A 176 13.59 1.84 31.33
CA LEU A 176 14.51 2.51 32.25
C LEU A 176 14.31 1.93 33.65
N THR A 177 15.37 1.53 34.35
CA THR A 177 15.28 1.09 35.75
C THR A 177 15.30 2.28 36.71
N PHE A 178 14.36 2.32 37.66
CA PHE A 178 14.38 3.26 38.78
C PHE A 178 15.18 2.70 39.95
N VAL A 179 14.80 1.49 40.40
CA VAL A 179 15.43 0.82 41.54
C VAL A 179 15.75 -0.63 41.16
N THR A 180 16.92 -1.08 41.56
CA THR A 180 17.33 -2.48 41.38
C THR A 180 16.82 -3.37 42.52
N PRO A 181 16.55 -4.68 42.27
CA PRO A 181 16.78 -5.39 41.03
C PRO A 181 15.87 -4.95 39.87
N ALA A 182 16.34 -5.16 38.66
CA ALA A 182 15.69 -4.74 37.43
C ALA A 182 14.27 -5.34 37.27
N GLY A 183 13.36 -4.55 36.74
CA GLY A 183 12.04 -4.99 36.30
C GLY A 183 12.15 -5.88 35.04
N SER A 184 11.11 -6.64 34.74
CA SER A 184 11.06 -7.50 33.55
C SER A 184 9.69 -7.54 32.92
N LEU A 185 9.62 -7.44 31.58
CA LEU A 185 8.41 -7.43 30.78
C LEU A 185 8.41 -8.56 29.76
N GLN A 186 7.30 -9.27 29.67
CA GLN A 186 7.00 -10.26 28.65
C GLN A 186 5.97 -9.70 27.66
N LEU A 187 6.31 -9.64 26.37
CA LEU A 187 5.33 -9.40 25.34
C LEU A 187 4.48 -10.65 25.13
N LYS A 188 3.15 -10.46 25.08
CA LYS A 188 2.19 -11.54 24.77
C LYS A 188 1.24 -11.10 23.65
N LEU A 189 0.93 -12.03 22.76
CA LEU A 189 -0.12 -11.92 21.76
C LEU A 189 -1.28 -12.81 22.20
N ALA A 190 -2.44 -12.22 22.49
CA ALA A 190 -3.65 -12.93 22.94
C ALA A 190 -3.37 -13.95 24.09
N GLY A 191 -2.44 -13.60 24.99
CA GLY A 191 -2.04 -14.44 26.12
C GLY A 191 -0.83 -15.36 25.88
N THR A 192 -0.43 -15.60 24.63
CA THR A 192 0.75 -16.40 24.26
C THR A 192 2.02 -15.56 24.31
N ASN A 193 3.10 -16.07 24.91
CA ASN A 193 4.38 -15.38 24.98
C ASN A 193 5.02 -15.21 23.60
N ILE A 194 5.53 -14.01 23.33
CA ILE A 194 6.33 -13.70 22.15
C ILE A 194 7.79 -13.52 22.58
N GLY A 195 8.62 -14.47 22.22
CA GLY A 195 10.03 -14.52 22.66
C GLY A 195 10.17 -14.63 24.17
N ASN A 196 11.36 -14.31 24.68
CA ASN A 196 11.66 -14.30 26.11
C ASN A 196 11.31 -12.95 26.74
N ALA A 197 11.06 -12.95 28.05
CA ALA A 197 10.94 -11.70 28.81
C ALA A 197 12.22 -10.87 28.68
N ALA A 198 12.04 -9.57 28.70
CA ALA A 198 13.14 -8.59 28.65
C ALA A 198 13.24 -7.86 29.99
N SER A 199 14.45 -7.84 30.57
CA SER A 199 14.73 -7.07 31.76
C SER A 199 15.07 -5.63 31.41
N THR A 200 14.72 -4.70 32.28
CA THR A 200 15.22 -3.33 32.23
C THR A 200 16.74 -3.32 32.49
N PRO A 201 17.47 -2.27 32.14
CA PRO A 201 18.91 -2.18 32.42
C PRO A 201 19.25 -2.41 33.90
N ASN A 202 20.40 -3.01 34.19
CA ASN A 202 20.86 -3.17 35.57
C ASN A 202 21.34 -1.86 36.22
N SER A 203 21.48 -0.80 35.43
CA SER A 203 21.86 0.54 35.88
C SER A 203 20.65 1.45 35.88
N SER A 204 20.33 2.10 37.00
CA SER A 204 19.25 3.08 37.09
C SER A 204 19.53 4.31 36.23
N GLY A 205 18.50 4.88 35.65
CA GLY A 205 18.61 6.10 34.84
C GLY A 205 19.08 5.89 33.39
N VAL A 206 19.25 4.65 32.94
CA VAL A 206 19.67 4.34 31.57
C VAL A 206 18.54 3.75 30.78
N TRP A 207 18.21 4.39 29.65
CA TRP A 207 17.23 3.87 28.72
C TRP A 207 17.82 2.76 27.84
N SER A 208 17.06 1.70 27.63
CA SER A 208 17.39 0.64 26.66
C SER A 208 16.16 0.23 25.86
N GLN A 209 16.37 -0.03 24.56
CA GLN A 209 15.32 -0.53 23.69
C GLN A 209 15.26 -2.05 23.69
N THR A 210 14.05 -2.56 23.69
CA THR A 210 13.76 -3.98 23.46
C THR A 210 12.83 -4.13 22.27
N SER A 211 12.96 -5.25 21.56
CA SER A 211 12.07 -5.60 20.47
C SER A 211 11.68 -7.08 20.47
N ARG A 212 10.49 -7.38 19.95
CA ARG A 212 10.00 -8.74 19.71
C ARG A 212 9.19 -8.76 18.42
N THR A 213 9.31 -9.84 17.67
CA THR A 213 8.61 -10.00 16.39
C THR A 213 7.59 -11.13 16.50
N PHE A 214 6.42 -10.94 15.90
CA PHE A 214 5.37 -11.94 15.77
C PHE A 214 4.73 -11.89 14.40
N THR A 215 4.06 -12.98 13.99
CA THR A 215 3.25 -13.02 12.76
C THR A 215 1.81 -12.67 13.11
N VAL A 216 1.22 -11.74 12.37
CA VAL A 216 -0.16 -11.30 12.55
C VAL A 216 -1.13 -12.45 12.22
N PRO A 217 -2.11 -12.73 13.10
CA PRO A 217 -3.12 -13.75 12.82
C PRO A 217 -3.94 -13.43 11.56
N ALA A 218 -4.60 -14.45 10.99
CA ALA A 218 -5.45 -14.29 9.81
C ALA A 218 -6.61 -13.29 10.00
N SER A 219 -7.02 -13.02 11.25
CA SER A 219 -8.02 -12.00 11.58
C SER A 219 -7.54 -10.56 11.39
N GLY A 220 -6.23 -10.34 11.22
CA GLY A 220 -5.64 -9.00 11.18
C GLY A 220 -5.61 -8.28 12.54
N SER A 221 -6.19 -8.86 13.58
CA SER A 221 -6.29 -8.26 14.92
C SER A 221 -5.26 -8.87 15.87
N ALA A 222 -4.53 -8.01 16.59
CA ALA A 222 -3.51 -8.39 17.56
C ALA A 222 -3.80 -7.76 18.92
N ILE A 223 -4.20 -8.58 19.90
CA ILE A 223 -4.29 -8.15 21.30
C ILE A 223 -2.89 -8.27 21.91
N LEU A 224 -2.20 -7.15 22.02
CA LEU A 224 -0.84 -7.08 22.55
C LEU A 224 -0.85 -6.69 24.02
N ASN A 225 -0.08 -7.41 24.84
CA ASN A 225 0.10 -7.13 26.25
C ASN A 225 1.60 -7.07 26.58
N LEU A 226 2.02 -6.05 27.31
CA LEU A 226 3.26 -6.08 28.07
C LEU A 226 2.92 -6.48 29.50
N VAL A 227 3.48 -7.59 29.96
CA VAL A 227 3.16 -8.24 31.22
C VAL A 227 4.39 -8.28 32.09
N THR A 228 4.32 -7.79 33.34
CA THR A 228 5.42 -7.86 34.28
C THR A 228 5.66 -9.29 34.72
N THR A 229 6.93 -9.72 34.78
CA THR A 229 7.32 -11.06 35.22
C THR A 229 8.05 -11.06 36.55
N SER A 230 8.63 -9.92 36.95
CA SER A 230 9.24 -9.75 38.28
C SER A 230 8.14 -9.65 39.35
N ALA A 231 8.43 -10.20 40.54
CA ALA A 231 7.51 -10.24 41.68
C ALA A 231 8.29 -10.09 42.98
N VAL A 232 8.91 -8.91 43.17
CA VAL A 232 9.71 -8.59 44.35
C VAL A 232 9.13 -7.36 45.05
N LEU A 233 9.27 -7.29 46.38
CA LEU A 233 8.76 -6.18 47.17
C LEU A 233 9.67 -4.93 47.08
N SER A 234 10.96 -5.12 46.84
CA SER A 234 11.89 -4.00 46.73
C SER A 234 12.65 -4.10 45.41
N GLY A 235 12.63 -3.04 44.65
CA GLY A 235 13.08 -3.01 43.27
C GLY A 235 11.98 -3.41 42.28
N ASN A 236 12.33 -3.76 41.08
CA ASN A 236 11.46 -3.96 39.89
C ASN A 236 10.68 -2.70 39.48
N ASP A 237 11.16 -1.52 39.85
CA ASP A 237 10.57 -0.23 39.54
C ASP A 237 11.23 0.34 38.30
N PHE A 238 10.39 0.82 37.37
CA PHE A 238 10.91 1.17 36.04
C PHE A 238 10.01 2.16 35.31
N GLY A 239 10.59 2.75 34.23
CA GLY A 239 9.86 3.50 33.24
C GLY A 239 9.70 2.72 31.92
N ILE A 240 8.62 2.99 31.21
CA ILE A 240 8.38 2.51 29.84
C ILE A 240 7.99 3.66 28.95
N ASP A 241 8.52 3.68 27.73
CA ASP A 241 8.26 4.74 26.75
C ASP A 241 8.35 4.22 25.31
N ASP A 242 7.86 5.03 24.36
CA ASP A 242 7.99 4.85 22.91
C ASP A 242 7.65 3.44 22.40
N ILE A 243 6.46 2.95 22.79
CA ILE A 243 5.94 1.68 22.27
C ILE A 243 5.57 1.89 20.80
N SER A 244 6.20 1.15 19.91
CA SER A 244 6.04 1.30 18.46
C SER A 244 6.02 -0.03 17.73
N PHE A 245 5.53 0.02 16.48
CA PHE A 245 5.40 -1.12 15.60
C PHE A 245 6.15 -0.85 14.30
N GLN A 246 6.84 -1.86 13.81
CA GLN A 246 7.52 -1.82 12.51
C GLN A 246 7.20 -3.09 11.73
N TYR A 247 6.80 -2.94 10.47
CA TYR A 247 6.52 -4.07 9.59
C TYR A 247 6.70 -3.67 8.13
N THR A 248 6.88 -4.68 7.27
CA THR A 248 6.87 -4.52 5.82
C THR A 248 5.57 -5.08 5.29
N CYS A 249 4.92 -4.36 4.39
CA CYS A 249 3.71 -4.82 3.75
C CYS A 249 3.79 -4.67 2.23
N GLU A 250 3.01 -5.50 1.57
CA GLU A 250 2.90 -5.54 0.12
C GLU A 250 1.49 -5.16 -0.30
N SER A 251 1.38 -4.46 -1.42
CA SER A 251 0.14 -4.13 -2.07
C SER A 251 0.28 -4.33 -3.58
N TYR A 252 -0.82 -4.50 -4.27
CA TYR A 252 -0.83 -4.84 -5.69
C TYR A 252 -1.83 -3.97 -6.42
N ASP A 253 -1.47 -3.58 -7.66
CA ASP A 253 -2.37 -2.95 -8.60
C ASP A 253 -2.06 -3.44 -10.01
N THR A 254 -2.95 -3.21 -10.96
CA THR A 254 -2.83 -3.71 -12.33
C THR A 254 -3.21 -2.66 -13.34
N VAL A 255 -2.48 -2.62 -14.46
CA VAL A 255 -2.82 -1.82 -15.63
C VAL A 255 -3.11 -2.76 -16.80
N TRP A 256 -4.26 -2.59 -17.46
CA TRP A 256 -4.55 -3.23 -18.71
C TRP A 256 -3.94 -2.43 -19.84
N VAL A 257 -3.04 -3.04 -20.62
CA VAL A 257 -2.36 -2.43 -21.75
C VAL A 257 -2.86 -3.12 -23.01
N ALA A 258 -3.41 -2.37 -23.95
CA ALA A 258 -4.01 -2.94 -25.15
C ALA A 258 -3.73 -2.10 -26.41
N PRO A 259 -3.57 -2.73 -27.57
CA PRO A 259 -3.56 -2.00 -28.82
C PRO A 259 -4.92 -1.33 -29.05
N LYS A 260 -4.91 -0.12 -29.57
CA LYS A 260 -6.11 0.48 -30.15
C LYS A 260 -6.57 -0.46 -31.25
N SER A 261 -7.87 -0.75 -31.28
CA SER A 261 -8.41 -1.55 -32.38
C SER A 261 -8.10 -0.85 -33.70
N ASP A 262 -7.51 -1.58 -34.62
CA ASP A 262 -7.34 -1.09 -35.99
C ASP A 262 -8.69 -0.63 -36.51
N ALA A 263 -8.68 0.55 -37.08
CA ALA A 263 -9.85 1.07 -37.73
C ALA A 263 -10.16 0.17 -38.94
N GLN A 264 -11.22 -0.62 -38.84
CA GLN A 264 -11.67 -1.45 -39.96
C GLN A 264 -12.44 -0.60 -40.96
N ILE A 265 -11.91 -0.50 -42.17
CA ILE A 265 -12.60 0.13 -43.28
C ILE A 265 -13.45 -0.95 -43.93
N LEU A 266 -14.75 -0.90 -43.71
CA LEU A 266 -15.69 -1.68 -44.50
C LEU A 266 -16.13 -0.84 -45.69
N LEU A 267 -15.69 -1.24 -46.88
CA LEU A 267 -16.15 -0.66 -48.14
C LEU A 267 -17.42 -1.39 -48.56
N ASP A 268 -18.51 -0.64 -48.68
CA ASP A 268 -19.75 -1.16 -49.32
C ASP A 268 -19.59 -1.03 -50.83
N THR A 269 -19.45 -2.19 -51.50
CA THR A 269 -19.28 -2.27 -52.94
C THR A 269 -20.60 -2.56 -53.68
N SER A 270 -21.74 -2.27 -53.09
CA SER A 270 -23.05 -2.72 -53.53
C SER A 270 -23.63 -2.09 -54.83
N SER A 271 -22.84 -1.29 -55.56
CA SER A 271 -23.32 -0.75 -56.83
C SER A 271 -22.22 -0.65 -57.91
N LEU A 272 -21.81 -1.79 -58.42
CA LEU A 272 -20.86 -1.83 -59.52
C LEU A 272 -21.58 -2.40 -60.77
N PHE A 273 -22.25 -1.59 -61.62
CA PHE A 273 -22.39 -1.85 -63.06
C PHE A 273 -23.38 -0.84 -63.72
N ALA A 274 -22.83 0.03 -64.55
CA ALA A 274 -23.58 0.76 -65.57
C ALA A 274 -22.82 0.78 -66.86
N CYS A 275 -23.49 0.66 -68.06
CA CYS A 275 -22.83 0.53 -69.34
C CYS A 275 -22.23 1.84 -69.88
N ASP A 276 -22.62 3.01 -69.33
CA ASP A 276 -22.19 4.32 -69.82
C ASP A 276 -21.44 5.19 -68.78
N SER A 277 -21.59 4.92 -67.51
CA SER A 277 -20.85 5.54 -66.44
C SER A 277 -20.92 4.68 -65.18
N LEU A 278 -19.83 4.54 -64.44
CA LEU A 278 -19.80 3.82 -63.19
C LEU A 278 -19.92 4.82 -62.04
N CYS A 279 -21.09 4.83 -61.42
CA CYS A 279 -21.29 5.55 -60.18
C CYS A 279 -21.14 4.60 -58.98
N PHE A 280 -20.32 4.95 -58.01
CA PHE A 280 -20.15 4.15 -56.80
C PHE A 280 -20.18 5.05 -55.55
N THR A 281 -20.57 4.46 -54.46
CA THR A 281 -20.55 5.09 -53.15
C THR A 281 -19.74 4.20 -52.22
N MET A 282 -18.74 4.77 -51.58
CA MET A 282 -17.95 4.10 -50.55
C MET A 282 -18.29 4.73 -49.19
N ASN A 283 -18.77 3.92 -48.29
CA ASN A 283 -19.09 4.32 -46.95
C ASN A 283 -17.94 3.87 -46.01
N ASN A 284 -17.43 4.78 -45.26
CA ASN A 284 -16.57 4.42 -44.15
C ASN A 284 -17.45 4.08 -42.94
N THR A 285 -17.53 2.79 -42.61
CA THR A 285 -18.29 2.28 -41.46
C THR A 285 -17.42 2.13 -40.21
N MET A 286 -16.27 2.77 -40.19
CA MET A 286 -15.40 2.75 -39.01
C MET A 286 -16.12 3.26 -37.78
N ASP A 287 -15.84 2.63 -36.67
CA ASP A 287 -16.31 3.12 -35.37
C ASP A 287 -15.82 4.56 -35.19
N SER A 288 -16.76 5.47 -34.98
CA SER A 288 -16.54 6.91 -35.01
C SER A 288 -15.86 7.47 -33.75
N SER A 289 -15.44 6.62 -32.85
CA SER A 289 -14.92 7.03 -31.54
C SER A 289 -13.50 7.59 -31.53
N GLY A 290 -12.89 7.91 -32.65
CA GLY A 290 -11.53 8.47 -32.64
C GLY A 290 -11.01 8.99 -33.97
N LEU A 291 -11.75 8.86 -35.06
CA LEU A 291 -11.30 9.34 -36.36
C LEU A 291 -11.96 10.65 -36.74
N LEU A 292 -11.15 11.64 -37.02
CA LEU A 292 -11.62 13.00 -37.23
C LEU A 292 -11.41 13.47 -38.67
N ASN A 293 -10.52 12.84 -39.44
CA ASN A 293 -10.24 13.24 -40.80
C ASN A 293 -10.21 12.03 -41.73
N TYR A 294 -10.81 12.22 -42.92
CA TYR A 294 -10.86 11.25 -44.01
C TYR A 294 -10.34 11.94 -45.27
N GLN A 295 -9.54 11.24 -46.05
CA GLN A 295 -9.14 11.69 -47.37
C GLN A 295 -9.14 10.51 -48.35
N TRP A 296 -10.11 10.48 -49.23
CA TRP A 296 -10.19 9.57 -50.36
C TRP A 296 -9.36 10.09 -51.49
N VAL A 297 -8.52 9.28 -52.05
CA VAL A 297 -7.67 9.63 -53.20
C VAL A 297 -7.82 8.58 -54.25
N LEU A 298 -8.27 8.97 -55.44
CA LEU A 298 -8.32 8.10 -56.61
C LEU A 298 -7.14 8.32 -57.57
N SER A 299 -6.78 7.31 -58.33
CA SER A 299 -5.66 7.33 -59.30
C SER A 299 -5.81 8.37 -60.39
N ASN A 300 -7.03 8.88 -60.64
CA ASN A 300 -7.31 9.96 -61.57
C ASN A 300 -7.19 11.37 -60.95
N GLY A 301 -6.68 11.46 -59.73
CA GLY A 301 -6.43 12.73 -58.99
C GLY A 301 -7.60 13.28 -58.23
N ILE A 302 -8.73 12.57 -58.16
CA ILE A 302 -9.91 12.99 -57.39
C ILE A 302 -9.58 12.80 -55.89
N VAL A 303 -9.87 13.82 -55.09
CA VAL A 303 -9.70 13.84 -53.64
C VAL A 303 -10.99 14.29 -52.99
N ASP A 304 -11.47 13.58 -51.99
CA ASP A 304 -12.63 13.92 -51.16
C ASP A 304 -12.36 13.68 -49.69
N THR A 305 -12.93 14.50 -48.83
CA THR A 305 -12.73 14.44 -47.38
C THR A 305 -14.03 14.04 -46.62
N ALA A 306 -15.07 13.69 -47.34
CA ALA A 306 -16.30 13.25 -46.70
C ALA A 306 -16.19 11.83 -46.12
N LYS A 307 -16.94 11.57 -45.06
CA LYS A 307 -17.05 10.21 -44.50
C LYS A 307 -17.62 9.19 -45.53
N THR A 308 -18.51 9.66 -46.39
CA THR A 308 -19.08 8.90 -47.51
C THR A 308 -18.57 9.53 -48.80
N PHE A 309 -17.87 8.76 -49.59
CA PHE A 309 -17.38 9.19 -50.90
C PHE A 309 -18.29 8.66 -51.99
N SER A 310 -18.86 9.56 -52.79
CA SER A 310 -19.71 9.20 -53.95
C SER A 310 -19.12 9.83 -55.19
N HIS A 311 -18.87 9.03 -56.22
CA HIS A 311 -18.30 9.52 -57.46
C HIS A 311 -18.81 8.69 -58.69
N CYS A 312 -18.89 9.37 -59.83
CA CYS A 312 -19.19 8.73 -61.10
C CYS A 312 -17.97 8.84 -62.02
N LEU A 313 -17.51 7.72 -62.54
CA LEU A 313 -16.47 7.63 -63.56
C LEU A 313 -17.14 7.57 -64.94
N SER A 314 -16.79 8.50 -65.86
CA SER A 314 -17.35 8.59 -67.20
C SER A 314 -16.46 7.88 -68.26
N ASP A 315 -15.25 7.58 -67.95
CA ASP A 315 -14.27 7.02 -68.86
C ASP A 315 -14.00 5.54 -68.54
N SER A 316 -13.78 4.74 -69.57
CA SER A 316 -13.37 3.36 -69.39
C SER A 316 -11.90 3.28 -68.96
N GLY A 317 -11.57 2.47 -67.97
CA GLY A 317 -10.22 2.26 -67.46
C GLY A 317 -10.20 1.58 -66.09
N ASP A 318 -9.00 1.21 -65.67
CA ASP A 318 -8.74 0.68 -64.33
C ASP A 318 -8.47 1.83 -63.37
N TYR A 319 -9.30 1.95 -62.35
CA TYR A 319 -9.14 2.96 -61.32
C TYR A 319 -8.71 2.30 -60.00
N SER A 320 -7.74 2.87 -59.36
CA SER A 320 -7.37 2.50 -57.99
C SER A 320 -7.52 3.71 -57.08
N GLY A 321 -7.64 3.46 -55.81
CA GLY A 321 -7.76 4.53 -54.80
C GLY A 321 -7.41 4.02 -53.43
N TYR A 322 -7.20 4.95 -52.51
CA TYR A 322 -6.97 4.65 -51.10
C TYR A 322 -7.67 5.69 -50.21
N LEU A 323 -7.99 5.29 -49.03
CA LEU A 323 -8.49 6.15 -47.96
C LEU A 323 -7.38 6.39 -46.95
N LEU A 324 -7.04 7.64 -46.75
CA LEU A 324 -6.22 8.08 -45.64
C LEU A 324 -7.14 8.46 -44.48
N THR A 325 -6.81 8.01 -43.30
CA THR A 325 -7.49 8.39 -42.08
C THR A 325 -6.48 8.88 -41.05
N SER A 326 -6.81 9.92 -40.35
CA SER A 326 -6.00 10.40 -39.22
C SER A 326 -6.87 10.68 -38.00
N SER A 327 -6.35 10.38 -36.82
CA SER A 327 -6.95 10.78 -35.55
C SER A 327 -6.34 12.11 -35.08
N ASN A 328 -7.06 12.88 -34.27
CA ASN A 328 -6.53 14.09 -33.65
C ASN A 328 -5.60 13.80 -32.46
N GLU A 329 -5.44 12.54 -32.13
CA GLU A 329 -4.46 12.10 -31.14
C GLU A 329 -3.21 11.66 -31.90
N GLY A 330 -2.34 12.63 -32.16
CA GLY A 330 -1.05 12.43 -32.85
C GLY A 330 -0.06 11.65 -31.99
#